data_4730e88d4a358eb0a3c9b08e1bb5ec3f
#
_entry.id   4730e88d4a358eb0a3c9b08e1bb5ec3f
#
_cell.length_a   1.000
_cell.length_b   1.000
_cell.length_c   1.000
_cell.angle_alpha   90.00
_cell.angle_beta   90.00
_cell.angle_gamma   90.00
#
_symmetry.space_group_name_H-M   'P 1'
#
loop_
_entity.id
_entity.type
_entity.pdbx_description
1 polymer ?
#
loop_
_entity_poly.entity_id
_entity_poly.type
_entity_poly.pdbx_seq_one_letter_code
_entity_poly.pdbx_strand_id
1 'polypeptide(L)'
;MTADEQRRAERDPQMMAEVQVPAADDDIDDSKYVSGLPGILGIIDVGIARIEAVLLAIGVLLMAFNTIANVVGRYVFGNSLYFSEELNQALIILITFAGISYAARHGRHIRMSAIFDATSPAIRKPLMILIAVVTAAAMFLLTWYSVEYVMSQAGRGRLLPAMQIPVWWIIVWAPLGFFLTGLQYSLTAIKNVLHENIWLSTSTMEGYDDPREEEV
;
A
#
# COMPACT_ATOMS: atom_id res chain seq x y z
N MET A 1 13.45 -13.02 -31.75
CA MET A 1 14.45 -14.07 -31.52
C MET A 1 14.69 -14.78 -32.82
N THR A 2 15.88 -14.61 -33.39
CA THR A 2 16.24 -15.19 -34.68
C THR A 2 16.65 -16.67 -34.50
N ALA A 3 16.56 -17.48 -35.59
CA ALA A 3 16.94 -18.90 -35.56
C ALA A 3 18.41 -19.15 -35.12
N ASP A 4 19.24 -18.12 -35.19
CA ASP A 4 20.65 -18.15 -34.78
C ASP A 4 20.82 -17.92 -33.28
N GLU A 5 19.93 -17.15 -32.67
CA GLU A 5 19.86 -16.95 -31.20
C GLU A 5 19.37 -18.22 -30.50
N GLN A 6 18.42 -18.95 -31.11
CA GLN A 6 17.97 -20.25 -30.59
C GLN A 6 19.07 -21.31 -30.60
N ARG A 7 19.90 -21.34 -31.66
CA ARG A 7 21.02 -22.29 -31.75
C ARG A 7 22.18 -21.93 -30.82
N ARG A 8 22.34 -20.66 -30.43
CA ARG A 8 23.33 -20.24 -29.42
C ARG A 8 22.87 -20.62 -28.03
N ALA A 9 21.58 -20.48 -27.73
CA ALA A 9 20.98 -20.87 -26.43
C ALA A 9 21.07 -22.39 -26.19
N GLU A 10 20.98 -23.23 -27.25
CA GLU A 10 21.13 -24.68 -27.13
C GLU A 10 22.58 -25.13 -26.86
N ARG A 11 23.57 -24.30 -27.15
CA ARG A 11 24.99 -24.64 -27.00
C ARG A 11 25.62 -24.20 -25.69
N ASP A 12 24.99 -23.30 -24.97
CA ASP A 12 25.52 -22.80 -23.71
C ASP A 12 24.44 -22.88 -22.61
N PRO A 13 24.47 -23.99 -21.83
CA PRO A 13 23.55 -24.14 -20.70
C PRO A 13 23.70 -23.07 -19.61
N GLN A 14 24.82 -22.32 -19.61
CA GLN A 14 25.06 -21.24 -18.65
C GLN A 14 24.33 -19.96 -19.06
N MET A 15 24.03 -19.76 -20.35
CA MET A 15 23.26 -18.60 -20.81
C MET A 15 21.77 -18.70 -20.41
N MET A 16 21.24 -19.92 -20.19
CA MET A 16 19.89 -20.13 -19.64
C MET A 16 19.83 -19.99 -18.12
N ALA A 17 20.97 -20.11 -17.44
CA ALA A 17 21.06 -19.88 -16.00
C ALA A 17 21.13 -18.40 -15.62
N GLU A 18 21.44 -17.52 -16.57
CA GLU A 18 21.63 -16.08 -16.34
C GLU A 18 20.36 -15.24 -16.56
N VAL A 19 19.29 -15.85 -17.09
CA VAL A 19 17.94 -15.30 -16.97
C VAL A 19 17.32 -15.88 -15.69
N GLN A 20 17.98 -15.74 -14.57
CA GLN A 20 17.30 -15.71 -13.29
C GLN A 20 16.47 -14.41 -13.29
N VAL A 21 15.23 -14.53 -13.74
CA VAL A 21 14.16 -13.66 -13.23
C VAL A 21 14.35 -13.69 -11.71
N PRO A 22 14.67 -12.55 -11.06
CA PRO A 22 14.70 -12.54 -9.60
C PRO A 22 13.36 -13.13 -9.20
N ALA A 23 13.39 -14.25 -8.50
CA ALA A 23 12.21 -14.79 -7.90
C ALA A 23 11.59 -13.60 -7.17
N ALA A 24 10.31 -13.35 -7.42
CA ALA A 24 9.51 -12.39 -6.67
C ALA A 24 9.33 -12.96 -5.24
N ASP A 25 10.44 -13.18 -4.58
CA ASP A 25 10.56 -13.63 -3.19
C ASP A 25 10.69 -12.40 -2.29
N ASP A 26 9.97 -11.35 -2.70
CA ASP A 26 9.61 -10.23 -1.86
C ASP A 26 8.38 -10.65 -1.03
N ASP A 27 8.48 -11.78 -0.34
CA ASP A 27 7.58 -12.09 0.76
C ASP A 27 7.71 -10.93 1.76
N ILE A 28 6.65 -10.10 1.79
CA ILE A 28 6.53 -9.01 2.75
C ILE A 28 6.42 -9.69 4.12
N ASP A 29 7.56 -9.92 4.74
CA ASP A 29 7.62 -10.38 6.11
C ASP A 29 7.34 -9.19 7.03
N ASP A 30 6.06 -8.92 7.27
CA ASP A 30 5.63 -7.85 8.19
C ASP A 30 6.21 -7.99 9.60
N SER A 31 6.71 -9.19 9.94
CA SER A 31 7.40 -9.44 11.21
C SER A 31 8.77 -8.72 11.28
N LYS A 32 9.35 -8.41 10.14
CA LYS A 32 10.65 -7.72 9.99
C LYS A 32 10.53 -6.21 9.77
N TYR A 33 9.30 -5.66 9.73
CA TYR A 33 9.13 -4.23 9.58
C TYR A 33 9.79 -3.48 10.74
N VAL A 34 10.84 -2.75 10.44
CA VAL A 34 11.54 -1.88 11.38
C VAL A 34 11.30 -0.43 10.99
N SER A 35 10.67 0.32 11.88
CA SER A 35 10.48 1.75 11.66
C SER A 35 11.82 2.48 11.70
N GLY A 36 12.06 3.34 10.72
CA GLY A 36 13.22 4.24 10.72
C GLY A 36 13.06 5.47 11.62
N LEU A 37 12.01 5.53 12.44
CA LEU A 37 11.74 6.65 13.34
C LEU A 37 12.30 6.38 14.75
N PRO A 38 12.90 7.38 15.41
CA PRO A 38 13.47 7.21 16.75
C PRO A 38 12.40 7.18 17.84
N GLY A 39 12.63 6.38 18.89
CA GLY A 39 11.89 6.42 20.15
C GLY A 39 10.41 6.00 20.04
N ILE A 40 9.53 6.74 20.72
CA ILE A 40 8.09 6.43 20.85
C ILE A 40 7.37 6.48 19.49
N LEU A 41 7.80 7.36 18.58
CA LEU A 41 7.23 7.45 17.24
C LEU A 41 7.45 6.16 16.44
N GLY A 42 8.61 5.50 16.62
CA GLY A 42 8.87 4.21 16.00
C GLY A 42 7.93 3.11 16.49
N ILE A 43 7.64 3.08 17.81
CA ILE A 43 6.73 2.08 18.40
C ILE A 43 5.32 2.27 17.87
N ILE A 44 4.85 3.52 17.78
CA ILE A 44 3.53 3.84 17.23
C ILE A 44 3.45 3.45 15.76
N ASP A 45 4.49 3.75 14.99
CA ASP A 45 4.57 3.45 13.56
C ASP A 45 4.51 1.93 13.28
N VAL A 46 5.29 1.13 14.02
CA VAL A 46 5.24 -0.34 13.94
C VAL A 46 3.88 -0.88 14.39
N GLY A 47 3.28 -0.30 15.42
CA GLY A 47 1.96 -0.67 15.91
C GLY A 47 0.88 -0.47 14.82
N ILE A 48 0.88 0.69 14.17
CA ILE A 48 -0.05 1.00 13.08
C ILE A 48 0.18 0.05 11.90
N ALA A 49 1.44 -0.18 11.49
CA ALA A 49 1.78 -1.11 10.41
C ALA A 49 1.22 -2.51 10.65
N ARG A 50 1.38 -3.02 11.87
CA ARG A 50 0.86 -4.34 12.24
C ARG A 50 -0.66 -4.41 12.25
N ILE A 51 -1.33 -3.35 12.73
CA ILE A 51 -2.80 -3.25 12.68
C ILE A 51 -3.28 -3.22 11.23
N GLU A 52 -2.65 -2.43 10.36
CA GLU A 52 -2.99 -2.34 8.94
C GLU A 52 -2.84 -3.71 8.25
N ALA A 53 -1.71 -4.41 8.47
CA ALA A 53 -1.47 -5.74 7.90
C ALA A 53 -2.54 -6.76 8.34
N VAL A 54 -2.88 -6.78 9.63
CA VAL A 54 -3.92 -7.67 10.18
C VAL A 54 -5.30 -7.32 9.61
N LEU A 55 -5.64 -6.02 9.51
CA LEU A 55 -6.91 -5.58 8.92
C LEU A 55 -7.03 -6.00 7.45
N LEU A 56 -5.94 -5.87 6.67
CA LEU A 56 -5.90 -6.30 5.28
C LEU A 56 -6.08 -7.81 5.15
N ALA A 57 -5.32 -8.61 5.92
CA ALA A 57 -5.40 -10.05 5.88
C ALA A 57 -6.80 -10.56 6.27
N ILE A 58 -7.33 -10.10 7.41
CA ILE A 58 -8.67 -10.48 7.88
C ILE A 58 -9.74 -9.98 6.91
N GLY A 59 -9.62 -8.74 6.40
CA GLY A 59 -10.58 -8.17 5.47
C GLY A 59 -10.71 -8.98 4.19
N VAL A 60 -9.58 -9.38 3.59
CA VAL A 60 -9.57 -10.22 2.38
C VAL A 60 -10.14 -11.62 2.66
N LEU A 61 -9.73 -12.24 3.76
CA LEU A 61 -10.25 -13.57 4.13
C LEU A 61 -11.76 -13.54 4.42
N LEU A 62 -12.25 -12.51 5.12
CA LEU A 62 -13.68 -12.35 5.38
C LEU A 62 -14.47 -12.12 4.09
N MET A 63 -13.93 -11.30 3.16
CA MET A 63 -14.57 -11.08 1.87
C MET A 63 -14.66 -12.37 1.05
N ALA A 64 -13.57 -13.16 0.99
CA ALA A 64 -13.54 -14.44 0.33
C ALA A 64 -14.54 -15.42 0.96
N PHE A 65 -14.53 -15.53 2.29
CA PHE A 65 -15.45 -16.39 3.01
C PHE A 65 -16.91 -15.99 2.81
N ASN A 66 -17.24 -14.70 2.93
CA ASN A 66 -18.59 -14.18 2.71
C ASN A 66 -19.08 -14.46 1.28
N THR A 67 -18.21 -14.28 0.29
CA THR A 67 -18.54 -14.54 -1.12
C THR A 67 -18.83 -16.04 -1.34
N ILE A 68 -17.97 -16.93 -0.82
CA ILE A 68 -18.17 -18.38 -0.91
C ILE A 68 -19.46 -18.79 -0.19
N ALA A 69 -19.68 -18.30 1.03
CA ALA A 69 -20.89 -18.60 1.80
C ALA A 69 -22.16 -18.14 1.06
N ASN A 70 -22.13 -16.98 0.44
CA ASN A 70 -23.26 -16.48 -0.36
C ASN A 70 -23.54 -17.36 -1.59
N VAL A 71 -22.47 -17.82 -2.29
CA VAL A 71 -22.60 -18.72 -3.43
C VAL A 71 -23.17 -20.09 -2.99
N VAL A 72 -22.62 -20.66 -1.92
CA VAL A 72 -23.13 -21.94 -1.37
C VAL A 72 -24.58 -21.79 -0.90
N GLY A 73 -24.90 -20.70 -0.19
CA GLY A 73 -26.28 -20.40 0.24
C GLY A 73 -27.26 -20.41 -0.91
N ARG A 74 -26.90 -19.76 -2.01
CA ARG A 74 -27.75 -19.68 -3.20
C ARG A 74 -27.90 -21.01 -3.94
N TYR A 75 -26.83 -21.78 -4.13
CA TYR A 75 -26.85 -23.00 -4.93
C TYR A 75 -27.27 -24.25 -4.15
N VAL A 76 -26.93 -24.34 -2.86
CA VAL A 76 -27.23 -25.51 -2.02
C VAL A 76 -28.56 -25.34 -1.27
N PHE A 77 -28.79 -24.15 -0.72
CA PHE A 77 -29.98 -23.86 0.11
C PHE A 77 -31.08 -23.08 -0.63
N GLY A 78 -30.84 -22.66 -1.87
CA GLY A 78 -31.80 -21.88 -2.66
C GLY A 78 -32.01 -20.44 -2.17
N ASN A 79 -31.23 -19.98 -1.18
CA ASN A 79 -31.34 -18.66 -0.59
C ASN A 79 -29.97 -17.97 -0.54
N SER A 80 -29.88 -16.75 -1.09
CA SER A 80 -28.69 -15.91 -0.97
C SER A 80 -28.66 -15.19 0.39
N LEU A 81 -27.47 -14.87 0.87
CA LEU A 81 -27.30 -14.04 2.05
C LEU A 81 -27.59 -12.58 1.69
N TYR A 82 -28.71 -12.03 2.15
CA TYR A 82 -29.18 -10.68 1.81
C TYR A 82 -28.23 -9.56 2.23
N PHE A 83 -27.40 -9.77 3.26
CA PHE A 83 -26.41 -8.80 3.76
C PHE A 83 -25.04 -8.91 3.07
N SER A 84 -24.82 -9.93 2.24
CA SER A 84 -23.49 -10.26 1.68
C SER A 84 -22.91 -9.13 0.84
N GLU A 85 -23.73 -8.43 0.05
CA GLU A 85 -23.31 -7.32 -0.79
C GLU A 85 -22.87 -6.11 0.04
N GLU A 86 -23.62 -5.78 1.09
CA GLU A 86 -23.32 -4.66 1.99
C GLU A 86 -22.05 -4.93 2.80
N LEU A 87 -21.87 -6.17 3.27
CA LEU A 87 -20.66 -6.58 3.96
C LEU A 87 -19.43 -6.50 3.04
N ASN A 88 -19.53 -6.99 1.81
CA ASN A 88 -18.43 -6.88 0.85
C ASN A 88 -18.12 -5.41 0.51
N GLN A 89 -19.11 -4.54 0.39
CA GLN A 89 -18.89 -3.12 0.19
C GLN A 89 -18.13 -2.49 1.37
N ALA A 90 -18.47 -2.85 2.61
CA ALA A 90 -17.76 -2.39 3.79
C ALA A 90 -16.30 -2.87 3.81
N LEU A 91 -16.10 -4.16 3.50
CA LEU A 91 -14.76 -4.76 3.47
C LEU A 91 -13.88 -4.18 2.35
N ILE A 92 -14.44 -3.92 1.15
CA ILE A 92 -13.69 -3.27 0.05
C ILE A 92 -13.20 -1.88 0.49
N ILE A 93 -14.05 -1.08 1.12
CA ILE A 93 -13.66 0.25 1.60
C ILE A 93 -12.56 0.13 2.66
N LEU A 94 -12.73 -0.75 3.65
CA LEU A 94 -11.72 -1.00 4.68
C LEU A 94 -10.37 -1.40 4.07
N ILE A 95 -10.36 -2.43 3.20
CA ILE A 95 -9.15 -2.94 2.56
C ILE A 95 -8.48 -1.86 1.70
N THR A 96 -9.26 -1.10 0.93
CA THR A 96 -8.72 -0.06 0.06
C THR A 96 -7.98 1.01 0.87
N PHE A 97 -8.60 1.53 1.90
CA PHE A 97 -8.02 2.65 2.65
C PHE A 97 -6.92 2.22 3.63
N ALA A 98 -7.02 1.04 4.23
CA ALA A 98 -5.92 0.44 4.98
C ALA A 98 -4.74 0.08 4.04
N GLY A 99 -5.04 -0.41 2.83
CA GLY A 99 -4.04 -0.76 1.83
C GLY A 99 -3.25 0.43 1.28
N ILE A 100 -3.89 1.60 1.09
CA ILE A 100 -3.20 2.81 0.65
C ILE A 100 -2.15 3.24 1.70
N SER A 101 -2.53 3.28 2.97
CA SER A 101 -1.62 3.63 4.06
C SER A 101 -0.49 2.61 4.20
N TYR A 102 -0.81 1.32 4.16
CA TYR A 102 0.15 0.23 4.17
C TYR A 102 1.16 0.33 3.00
N ALA A 103 0.69 0.54 1.77
CA ALA A 103 1.54 0.69 0.59
C ALA A 103 2.46 1.92 0.67
N ALA A 104 1.95 3.05 1.20
CA ALA A 104 2.73 4.25 1.40
C ALA A 104 3.88 4.03 2.39
N ARG A 105 3.63 3.27 3.46
CA ARG A 105 4.60 2.92 4.50
C ARG A 105 5.74 2.06 3.96
N HIS A 106 5.44 1.10 3.08
CA HIS A 106 6.42 0.20 2.48
C HIS A 106 7.11 0.79 1.23
N GLY A 107 6.88 2.07 0.91
CA GLY A 107 7.49 2.73 -0.25
C GLY A 107 7.05 2.18 -1.60
N ARG A 108 5.98 1.37 -1.63
CA ARG A 108 5.48 0.70 -2.85
C ARG A 108 4.54 1.55 -3.69
N HIS A 109 4.48 2.85 -3.46
CA HIS A 109 3.73 3.73 -4.36
C HIS A 109 4.41 3.76 -5.75
N ILE A 110 3.58 3.71 -6.79
CA ILE A 110 4.01 3.77 -8.19
C ILE A 110 4.92 4.99 -8.35
N ARG A 111 6.19 4.75 -8.69
CA ARG A 111 7.17 5.78 -9.01
C ARG A 111 7.37 5.82 -10.51
N MET A 112 7.44 7.01 -11.04
CA MET A 112 7.98 7.20 -12.40
C MET A 112 9.51 7.05 -12.34
N SER A 113 9.99 5.82 -12.15
CA SER A 113 11.41 5.51 -12.08
C SER A 113 12.16 6.05 -13.30
N ALA A 114 11.56 5.96 -14.50
CA ALA A 114 12.17 6.44 -15.73
C ALA A 114 12.54 7.94 -15.71
N ILE A 115 11.71 8.82 -15.14
CA ILE A 115 12.04 10.25 -15.01
C ILE A 115 13.06 10.46 -13.89
N PHE A 116 12.93 9.71 -12.81
CA PHE A 116 13.82 9.78 -11.67
C PHE A 116 15.22 9.30 -12.04
N ASP A 117 15.33 8.18 -12.74
CA ASP A 117 16.60 7.57 -13.18
C ASP A 117 17.31 8.42 -14.25
N ALA A 118 16.55 9.12 -15.09
CA ALA A 118 17.09 10.07 -16.08
C ALA A 118 17.61 11.38 -15.46
N THR A 119 17.35 11.61 -14.16
CA THR A 119 17.66 12.87 -13.49
C THR A 119 19.01 12.77 -12.76
N SER A 120 19.79 13.87 -12.76
CA SER A 120 21.08 13.92 -12.06
C SER A 120 20.91 13.76 -10.54
N PRO A 121 21.90 13.16 -9.83
CA PRO A 121 21.83 12.92 -8.37
C PRO A 121 21.50 14.17 -7.55
N ALA A 122 21.99 15.34 -8.00
CA ALA A 122 21.74 16.61 -7.31
C ALA A 122 20.26 17.06 -7.35
N ILE A 123 19.48 16.62 -8.34
CA ILE A 123 18.07 16.98 -8.54
C ILE A 123 17.14 15.91 -7.96
N ARG A 124 17.60 14.68 -7.82
CA ARG A 124 16.79 13.56 -7.29
C ARG A 124 16.23 13.85 -5.89
N LYS A 125 17.07 14.31 -4.97
CA LYS A 125 16.68 14.60 -3.59
C LYS A 125 15.61 15.73 -3.49
N PRO A 126 15.79 16.93 -4.07
CA PRO A 126 14.75 17.94 -4.04
C PRO A 126 13.45 17.51 -4.75
N LEU A 127 13.56 16.71 -5.82
CA LEU A 127 12.40 16.16 -6.51
C LEU A 127 11.63 15.21 -5.59
N MET A 128 12.32 14.32 -4.84
CA MET A 128 11.70 13.40 -3.89
C MET A 128 10.98 14.15 -2.77
N ILE A 129 11.59 15.19 -2.22
CA ILE A 129 10.97 16.04 -1.19
C ILE A 129 9.72 16.72 -1.77
N LEU A 130 9.80 17.26 -2.98
CA LEU A 130 8.66 17.92 -3.63
C LEU A 130 7.50 16.93 -3.83
N ILE A 131 7.78 15.72 -4.35
CA ILE A 131 6.77 14.67 -4.53
C ILE A 131 6.12 14.32 -3.19
N ALA A 132 6.92 14.10 -2.14
CA ALA A 132 6.42 13.73 -0.83
C ALA A 132 5.53 14.85 -0.23
N VAL A 133 5.94 16.12 -0.34
CA VAL A 133 5.18 17.27 0.16
C VAL A 133 3.87 17.45 -0.61
N VAL A 134 3.91 17.41 -1.94
CA VAL A 134 2.71 17.53 -2.78
C VAL A 134 1.72 16.40 -2.50
N THR A 135 2.22 15.17 -2.39
CA THR A 135 1.38 14.01 -2.06
C THR A 135 0.78 14.12 -0.66
N ALA A 136 1.57 14.53 0.34
CA ALA A 136 1.07 14.77 1.69
C ALA A 136 -0.03 15.83 1.72
N ALA A 137 0.18 16.96 1.04
CA ALA A 137 -0.81 18.04 0.94
C ALA A 137 -2.12 17.56 0.27
N ALA A 138 -2.01 16.79 -0.82
CA ALA A 138 -3.16 16.20 -1.49
C ALA A 138 -3.92 15.24 -0.56
N MET A 139 -3.21 14.37 0.20
CA MET A 139 -3.82 13.43 1.13
C MET A 139 -4.53 14.15 2.30
N PHE A 140 -3.95 15.22 2.85
CA PHE A 140 -4.63 16.03 3.88
C PHE A 140 -5.85 16.75 3.33
N LEU A 141 -5.80 17.26 2.10
CA LEU A 141 -6.95 17.85 1.43
C LEU A 141 -8.07 16.82 1.25
N LEU A 142 -7.73 15.61 0.79
CA LEU A 142 -8.69 14.49 0.68
C LEU A 142 -9.23 14.07 2.05
N THR A 143 -8.42 14.10 3.10
CA THR A 143 -8.87 13.85 4.48
C THR A 143 -9.95 14.86 4.87
N TRP A 144 -9.71 16.16 4.64
CA TRP A 144 -10.66 17.20 4.95
C TRP A 144 -12.02 17.00 4.27
N TYR A 145 -12.02 16.83 2.95
CA TYR A 145 -13.26 16.59 2.21
C TYR A 145 -13.94 15.25 2.57
N SER A 146 -13.16 14.23 2.90
CA SER A 146 -13.71 12.95 3.36
C SER A 146 -14.38 13.06 4.72
N VAL A 147 -13.83 13.83 5.66
CA VAL A 147 -14.46 14.11 6.96
C VAL A 147 -15.77 14.87 6.74
N GLU A 148 -15.78 15.90 5.91
CA GLU A 148 -16.98 16.67 5.58
C GLU A 148 -18.08 15.75 4.97
N TYR A 149 -17.66 14.85 4.08
CA TYR A 149 -18.57 13.87 3.48
C TYR A 149 -19.14 12.90 4.52
N VAL A 150 -18.32 12.36 5.44
CA VAL A 150 -18.76 11.49 6.54
C VAL A 150 -19.76 12.23 7.44
N MET A 151 -19.48 13.47 7.81
CA MET A 151 -20.39 14.29 8.63
C MET A 151 -21.73 14.53 7.92
N SER A 152 -21.70 14.81 6.61
CA SER A 152 -22.92 14.95 5.80
C SER A 152 -23.75 13.67 5.76
N GLN A 153 -23.09 12.50 5.61
CA GLN A 153 -23.79 11.21 5.63
C GLN A 153 -24.34 10.87 7.02
N ALA A 154 -23.61 11.19 8.08
CA ALA A 154 -24.10 11.03 9.46
C ALA A 154 -25.35 11.87 9.73
N GLY A 155 -25.36 13.13 9.27
CA GLY A 155 -26.51 14.03 9.39
C GLY A 155 -27.74 13.57 8.60
N ARG A 156 -27.57 12.80 7.52
CA ARG A 156 -28.69 12.24 6.74
C ARG A 156 -29.33 11.01 7.38
N GLY A 157 -28.69 10.38 8.36
CA GLY A 157 -29.21 9.20 9.07
C GLY A 157 -29.43 7.98 8.18
N ARG A 158 -28.74 7.87 7.01
CA ARG A 158 -28.90 6.73 6.11
C ARG A 158 -28.39 5.44 6.75
N LEU A 159 -29.24 4.40 6.69
CA LEU A 159 -28.91 3.05 7.09
C LEU A 159 -28.73 2.17 5.86
N LEU A 160 -27.88 1.16 5.97
CA LEU A 160 -27.78 0.08 4.98
C LEU A 160 -29.06 -0.76 5.05
N PRO A 161 -29.71 -1.08 3.91
CA PRO A 161 -30.99 -1.78 3.91
C PRO A 161 -31.00 -3.15 4.60
N ALA A 162 -29.93 -3.95 4.41
CA ALA A 162 -29.84 -5.30 4.92
C ALA A 162 -29.25 -5.35 6.35
N MET A 163 -28.12 -4.68 6.59
CA MET A 163 -27.43 -4.73 7.87
C MET A 163 -27.98 -3.74 8.92
N GLN A 164 -28.79 -2.75 8.49
CA GLN A 164 -29.35 -1.67 9.36
C GLN A 164 -28.26 -0.88 10.12
N ILE A 165 -27.03 -0.85 9.59
CA ILE A 165 -25.91 -0.08 10.14
C ILE A 165 -25.86 1.29 9.46
N PRO A 166 -25.48 2.36 10.17
CA PRO A 166 -25.29 3.67 9.57
C PRO A 166 -24.21 3.66 8.49
N VAL A 167 -24.50 4.19 7.31
CA VAL A 167 -23.57 4.23 6.16
C VAL A 167 -22.26 4.92 6.51
N TRP A 168 -22.29 5.95 7.36
CA TRP A 168 -21.08 6.68 7.76
C TRP A 168 -20.05 5.82 8.51
N TRP A 169 -20.47 4.74 9.19
CA TRP A 169 -19.56 3.79 9.85
C TRP A 169 -18.62 3.10 8.87
N ILE A 170 -19.10 2.82 7.67
CA ILE A 170 -18.31 2.18 6.62
C ILE A 170 -17.37 3.21 5.98
N ILE A 171 -17.86 4.43 5.77
CA ILE A 171 -17.10 5.46 5.05
C ILE A 171 -16.01 6.09 5.93
N VAL A 172 -16.10 5.99 7.27
CA VAL A 172 -15.11 6.58 8.18
C VAL A 172 -13.68 6.06 7.98
N TRP A 173 -13.53 4.90 7.37
CA TRP A 173 -12.21 4.36 7.00
C TRP A 173 -11.48 5.19 5.93
N ALA A 174 -12.23 5.90 5.08
CA ALA A 174 -11.64 6.74 4.05
C ALA A 174 -10.82 7.92 4.62
N PRO A 175 -11.38 8.81 5.46
CA PRO A 175 -10.57 9.88 6.06
C PRO A 175 -9.43 9.35 6.94
N LEU A 176 -9.62 8.21 7.61
CA LEU A 176 -8.57 7.60 8.41
C LEU A 176 -7.38 7.15 7.54
N GLY A 177 -7.65 6.44 6.44
CA GLY A 177 -6.61 5.99 5.51
C GLY A 177 -5.90 7.15 4.82
N PHE A 178 -6.61 8.16 4.36
CA PHE A 178 -5.99 9.36 3.78
C PHE A 178 -5.13 10.11 4.80
N PHE A 179 -5.59 10.25 6.04
CA PHE A 179 -4.84 10.91 7.10
C PHE A 179 -3.54 10.17 7.42
N LEU A 180 -3.60 8.84 7.61
CA LEU A 180 -2.42 8.02 7.87
C LEU A 180 -1.42 8.07 6.70
N THR A 181 -1.91 8.02 5.47
CA THR A 181 -1.08 8.16 4.26
C THR A 181 -0.43 9.54 4.20
N GLY A 182 -1.17 10.62 4.45
CA GLY A 182 -0.64 11.99 4.50
C GLY A 182 0.44 12.14 5.57
N LEU A 183 0.24 11.52 6.74
CA LEU A 183 1.23 11.50 7.82
C LEU A 183 2.51 10.79 7.40
N GLN A 184 2.41 9.62 6.73
CA GLN A 184 3.57 8.88 6.24
C GLN A 184 4.39 9.69 5.23
N TYR A 185 3.75 10.34 4.26
CA TYR A 185 4.45 11.20 3.30
C TYR A 185 5.07 12.42 3.96
N SER A 186 4.43 13.00 4.97
CA SER A 186 5.00 14.10 5.76
C SER A 186 6.26 13.67 6.50
N LEU A 187 6.23 12.50 7.15
CA LEU A 187 7.38 11.92 7.84
C LEU A 187 8.51 11.59 6.87
N THR A 188 8.20 11.05 5.70
CA THR A 188 9.16 10.79 4.63
C THR A 188 9.80 12.07 4.12
N ALA A 189 9.03 13.14 3.92
CA ALA A 189 9.56 14.46 3.53
C ALA A 189 10.52 15.02 4.58
N ILE A 190 10.14 15.00 5.87
CA ILE A 190 10.98 15.43 6.99
C ILE A 190 12.28 14.62 7.04
N LYS A 191 12.19 13.29 6.89
CA LYS A 191 13.35 12.41 6.91
C LYS A 191 14.32 12.72 5.78
N ASN A 192 13.82 12.98 4.56
CA ASN A 192 14.62 13.38 3.41
C ASN A 192 15.28 14.77 3.57
N VAL A 193 14.70 15.66 4.37
CA VAL A 193 15.30 16.95 4.69
C VAL A 193 16.45 16.81 5.70
N LEU A 194 16.26 15.93 6.70
CA LEU A 194 17.21 15.78 7.82
C LEU A 194 18.41 14.88 7.50
N HIS A 195 18.27 13.92 6.58
CA HIS A 195 19.32 12.95 6.24
C HIS A 195 19.86 13.20 4.83
N GLU A 196 21.12 12.89 4.59
CA GLU A 196 21.76 13.04 3.27
C GLU A 196 21.27 11.98 2.26
N ASN A 197 20.94 10.79 2.72
CA ASN A 197 20.45 9.69 1.91
C ASN A 197 19.01 9.91 1.44
N ILE A 198 18.66 9.37 0.27
CA ILE A 198 17.30 9.45 -0.29
C ILE A 198 16.46 8.34 0.31
N TRP A 199 15.41 8.71 1.04
CA TRP A 199 14.44 7.80 1.64
C TRP A 199 13.16 7.79 0.83
N LEU A 200 12.72 6.60 0.48
CA LEU A 200 11.50 6.37 -0.30
C LEU A 200 10.27 6.29 0.60
N SER A 201 10.46 5.80 1.80
CA SER A 201 9.49 5.78 2.89
C SER A 201 10.23 5.95 4.22
N THR A 202 9.51 5.87 5.33
CA THR A 202 10.13 5.91 6.67
C THR A 202 11.05 4.71 6.94
N SER A 203 10.90 3.60 6.19
CA SER A 203 11.65 2.35 6.38
C SER A 203 12.54 1.96 5.20
N THR A 204 12.29 2.47 3.98
CA THR A 204 12.95 2.01 2.76
C THR A 204 13.84 3.11 2.19
N MET A 205 15.14 2.80 2.00
CA MET A 205 16.11 3.65 1.28
C MET A 205 16.11 3.32 -0.21
N GLU A 206 16.59 4.24 -1.02
CA GLU A 206 16.85 4.01 -2.44
C GLU A 206 18.04 3.07 -2.59
N GLY A 207 17.88 1.93 -3.32
CA GLY A 207 18.88 0.87 -3.42
C GLY A 207 20.03 1.14 -4.41
N TYR A 208 20.27 2.39 -4.82
CA TYR A 208 21.36 2.74 -5.76
C TYR A 208 22.71 3.00 -5.08
N ASP A 209 22.77 2.96 -3.76
CA ASP A 209 24.01 3.18 -2.97
C ASP A 209 24.28 2.01 -2.02
N ASP A 210 24.22 0.76 -2.48
CA ASP A 210 24.83 -0.34 -1.71
C ASP A 210 26.30 -0.47 -2.14
N PRO A 211 27.25 0.03 -1.32
CA PRO A 211 28.70 -0.04 -1.65
C PRO A 211 29.25 -1.45 -1.72
N ARG A 212 28.40 -2.47 -1.51
CA ARG A 212 28.80 -3.89 -1.50
C ARG A 212 28.72 -4.56 -2.85
N GLU A 213 28.21 -3.90 -3.91
CA GLU A 213 28.20 -4.45 -5.27
C GLU A 213 29.44 -4.09 -6.10
N GLU A 214 30.36 -3.25 -5.59
CA GLU A 214 31.60 -2.91 -6.30
C GLU A 214 32.82 -3.80 -5.91
N GLU A 215 32.65 -4.81 -5.07
CA GLU A 215 33.73 -5.75 -4.69
C GLU A 215 33.40 -7.20 -5.11
N VAL A 216 33.15 -7.45 -6.41
CA VAL A 216 33.31 -8.80 -6.99
C VAL A 216 33.94 -8.70 -8.37
#